data_62189d32f41168eb7e16db6ad2f0f88d
#
_entry.id   62189d32f41168eb7e16db6ad2f0f88d
#
_cell.length_a   1.000
_cell.length_b   1.000
_cell.length_c   1.000
_cell.angle_alpha   90.00
_cell.angle_beta   90.00
_cell.angle_gamma   90.00
#
_symmetry.space_group_name_H-M   'P 1'
#
loop_
_entity.id
_entity.type
_entity.pdbx_description
1 polymer ?
#
loop_
_entity_poly.entity_id
_entity_poly.type
_entity_poly.pdbx_seq_one_letter_code
_entity_poly.pdbx_strand_id
1 'polypeptide(L)'
;MLTIQSLSKRYGDTPVFHDVSLALGRGEFVALLGESGVGKSTLLNCIAGLDDADAGTVQLAGQSLDTLDDDGRARLRRASLGFVFQAFHVLPHLTVAENVGLPLRLLGRHDEARVQALLDAVGLGGLGARLPAQLSGGQLQRVAIARAVVHEPLLILADEPTGNLDPQTAERVLELLHTQVAQTGAACLLVTHSAAAAARAQRVLRLTASGIVEG
;
A
#
# COMPACT_ATOMS: atom_id res chain seq x y z
N MET A 1 -14.66 -6.02 2.32
CA MET A 1 -13.89 -4.75 2.40
C MET A 1 -13.31 -4.41 1.03
N LEU A 2 -12.32 -5.15 0.53
CA LEU A 2 -11.94 -5.18 -0.88
C LEU A 2 -12.49 -6.44 -1.52
N THR A 3 -13.09 -6.33 -2.71
CA THR A 3 -13.52 -7.47 -3.52
C THR A 3 -13.11 -7.24 -4.96
N ILE A 4 -12.42 -8.21 -5.53
CA ILE A 4 -11.99 -8.25 -6.93
C ILE A 4 -12.64 -9.48 -7.55
N GLN A 5 -13.26 -9.33 -8.72
CA GLN A 5 -13.93 -10.41 -9.43
C GLN A 5 -13.49 -10.46 -10.89
N SER A 6 -12.88 -11.57 -11.27
CA SER A 6 -12.47 -11.91 -12.64
C SER A 6 -11.67 -10.80 -13.34
N LEU A 7 -10.79 -10.11 -12.59
CA LEU A 7 -10.04 -8.97 -13.09
C LEU A 7 -8.98 -9.46 -14.10
N SER A 8 -8.93 -8.80 -15.24
CA SER A 8 -7.96 -9.11 -16.31
C SER A 8 -7.32 -7.83 -16.81
N LYS A 9 -6.03 -7.90 -17.16
CA LYS A 9 -5.26 -6.76 -17.68
C LYS A 9 -4.33 -7.19 -18.80
N ARG A 10 -4.24 -6.34 -19.83
CA ARG A 10 -3.31 -6.46 -20.95
C ARG A 10 -2.74 -5.09 -21.33
N TYR A 11 -1.59 -5.07 -21.95
CA TYR A 11 -1.04 -3.89 -22.60
C TYR A 11 -0.84 -4.21 -24.10
N GLY A 12 -1.66 -3.58 -24.94
CA GLY A 12 -1.78 -3.96 -26.34
C GLY A 12 -2.19 -5.44 -26.46
N ASP A 13 -1.38 -6.26 -27.12
CA ASP A 13 -1.63 -7.69 -27.28
C ASP A 13 -1.00 -8.57 -26.19
N THR A 14 -0.24 -7.97 -25.26
CA THR A 14 0.45 -8.71 -24.20
C THR A 14 -0.43 -8.83 -22.96
N PRO A 15 -0.88 -10.04 -22.59
CA PRO A 15 -1.59 -10.24 -21.34
C PRO A 15 -0.63 -10.06 -20.15
N VAL A 16 -1.11 -9.42 -19.07
CA VAL A 16 -0.38 -9.27 -17.81
C VAL A 16 -0.87 -10.30 -16.81
N PHE A 17 -2.17 -10.32 -16.57
CA PHE A 17 -2.85 -11.34 -15.76
C PHE A 17 -4.28 -11.53 -16.26
N HIS A 18 -4.85 -12.69 -15.93
CA HIS A 18 -6.19 -13.06 -16.35
C HIS A 18 -6.97 -13.68 -15.19
N ASP A 19 -8.27 -13.34 -15.10
CA ASP A 19 -9.25 -13.92 -14.17
C ASP A 19 -8.81 -13.88 -12.69
N VAL A 20 -8.25 -12.75 -12.26
CA VAL A 20 -7.85 -12.55 -10.87
C VAL A 20 -9.07 -12.25 -10.01
N SER A 21 -9.31 -13.11 -9.02
CA SER A 21 -10.38 -12.92 -8.02
C SER A 21 -9.79 -12.98 -6.62
N LEU A 22 -10.17 -12.01 -5.77
CA LEU A 22 -9.61 -11.85 -4.43
C LEU A 22 -10.60 -11.08 -3.54
N ALA A 23 -10.72 -11.51 -2.29
CA ALA A 23 -11.42 -10.74 -1.27
C ALA A 23 -10.54 -10.55 -0.03
N LEU A 24 -10.55 -9.32 0.52
CA LEU A 24 -9.92 -8.98 1.80
C LEU A 24 -10.97 -8.44 2.76
N GLY A 25 -10.97 -8.98 3.98
CA GLY A 25 -11.74 -8.47 5.13
C GLY A 25 -11.11 -7.24 5.77
N ARG A 26 -11.80 -6.64 6.76
CA ARG A 26 -11.21 -5.59 7.61
C ARG A 26 -10.15 -6.20 8.52
N GLY A 27 -9.03 -5.47 8.70
CA GLY A 27 -7.93 -5.91 9.54
C GLY A 27 -7.18 -7.14 9.02
N GLU A 28 -7.49 -7.63 7.82
CA GLU A 28 -6.81 -8.78 7.24
C GLU A 28 -5.48 -8.35 6.61
N PHE A 29 -4.41 -9.04 6.97
CA PHE A 29 -3.07 -8.85 6.40
C PHE A 29 -2.76 -10.02 5.46
N VAL A 30 -2.79 -9.77 4.16
CA VAL A 30 -2.61 -10.77 3.10
C VAL A 30 -1.33 -10.50 2.34
N ALA A 31 -0.51 -11.53 2.15
CA ALA A 31 0.66 -11.46 1.28
C ALA A 31 0.33 -12.02 -0.11
N LEU A 32 0.73 -11.29 -1.14
CA LEU A 32 0.65 -11.71 -2.52
C LEU A 32 2.06 -11.94 -3.06
N LEU A 33 2.42 -13.20 -3.21
CA LEU A 33 3.65 -13.65 -3.84
C LEU A 33 3.49 -13.72 -5.37
N GLY A 34 4.60 -13.74 -6.09
CA GLY A 34 4.63 -13.98 -7.53
C GLY A 34 6.00 -13.66 -8.10
N GLU A 35 6.30 -14.21 -9.26
CA GLU A 35 7.54 -13.95 -9.97
C GLU A 35 7.69 -12.46 -10.35
N SER A 36 8.93 -12.04 -10.62
CA SER A 36 9.16 -10.70 -11.15
C SER A 36 8.48 -10.56 -12.52
N GLY A 37 7.80 -9.45 -12.75
CA GLY A 37 7.10 -9.18 -14.01
C GLY A 37 5.72 -9.85 -14.18
N VAL A 38 5.24 -10.66 -13.22
CA VAL A 38 3.92 -11.33 -13.32
C VAL A 38 2.72 -10.37 -13.21
N GLY A 39 2.95 -9.08 -12.99
CA GLY A 39 1.89 -8.07 -12.94
C GLY A 39 1.43 -7.65 -11.55
N LYS A 40 2.21 -7.93 -10.48
CA LYS A 40 1.83 -7.56 -9.09
C LYS A 40 1.57 -6.06 -8.91
N SER A 41 2.51 -5.21 -9.34
CA SER A 41 2.36 -3.76 -9.26
C SER A 41 1.22 -3.24 -10.15
N THR A 42 1.02 -3.87 -11.32
CA THR A 42 -0.12 -3.56 -12.20
C THR A 42 -1.44 -3.89 -11.50
N LEU A 43 -1.52 -5.04 -10.81
CA LEU A 43 -2.71 -5.40 -10.02
C LEU A 43 -2.97 -4.37 -8.92
N LEU A 44 -1.94 -3.92 -8.18
CA LEU A 44 -2.09 -2.85 -7.18
C LEU A 44 -2.59 -1.54 -7.82
N ASN A 45 -2.10 -1.19 -9.01
CA ASN A 45 -2.55 0.00 -9.73
C ASN A 45 -4.02 -0.11 -10.15
N CYS A 46 -4.47 -1.27 -10.64
CA CYS A 46 -5.89 -1.51 -10.94
C CYS A 46 -6.76 -1.43 -9.68
N ILE A 47 -6.32 -2.03 -8.55
CA ILE A 47 -7.03 -1.93 -7.26
C ILE A 47 -7.16 -0.48 -6.79
N ALA A 48 -6.15 0.32 -7.06
CA ALA A 48 -6.14 1.74 -6.70
C ALA A 48 -6.91 2.63 -7.67
N GLY A 49 -7.36 2.11 -8.81
CA GLY A 49 -7.93 2.91 -9.89
C GLY A 49 -6.92 3.91 -10.48
N LEU A 50 -5.64 3.55 -10.50
CA LEU A 50 -4.55 4.26 -11.19
C LEU A 50 -4.35 3.76 -12.61
N ASP A 51 -4.80 2.54 -12.88
CA ASP A 51 -4.81 1.91 -14.20
C ASP A 51 -6.15 1.18 -14.39
N ASP A 52 -6.68 1.20 -15.60
CA ASP A 52 -7.94 0.53 -15.92
C ASP A 52 -7.69 -0.96 -16.17
N ALA A 53 -8.57 -1.80 -15.64
CA ALA A 53 -8.64 -3.20 -16.02
C ALA A 53 -9.39 -3.36 -17.35
N ASP A 54 -9.05 -4.39 -18.14
CA ASP A 54 -9.75 -4.68 -19.40
C ASP A 54 -11.04 -5.48 -19.18
N ALA A 55 -11.14 -6.21 -18.04
CA ALA A 55 -12.32 -6.95 -17.65
C ALA A 55 -12.35 -7.18 -16.14
N GLY A 56 -13.52 -7.53 -15.61
CA GLY A 56 -13.73 -7.76 -14.18
C GLY A 56 -14.08 -6.49 -13.42
N THR A 57 -14.20 -6.60 -12.10
CA THR A 57 -14.62 -5.47 -11.24
C THR A 57 -13.73 -5.37 -9.99
N VAL A 58 -13.57 -4.15 -9.51
CA VAL A 58 -12.92 -3.85 -8.22
C VAL A 58 -13.89 -3.06 -7.35
N GLN A 59 -14.18 -3.56 -6.16
CA GLN A 59 -15.01 -2.88 -5.17
C GLN A 59 -14.23 -2.65 -3.89
N LEU A 60 -14.21 -1.40 -3.41
CA LEU A 60 -13.64 -1.01 -2.13
C LEU A 60 -14.74 -0.42 -1.24
N ALA A 61 -14.91 -0.99 -0.05
CA ALA A 61 -15.95 -0.59 0.91
C ALA A 61 -17.38 -0.58 0.31
N GLY A 62 -17.68 -1.50 -0.62
CA GLY A 62 -18.97 -1.59 -1.33
C GLY A 62 -19.12 -0.62 -2.50
N GLN A 63 -18.13 0.21 -2.78
CA GLN A 63 -18.13 1.13 -3.92
C GLN A 63 -17.33 0.52 -5.08
N SER A 64 -17.95 0.38 -6.26
CA SER A 64 -17.28 -0.11 -7.47
C SER A 64 -16.47 1.00 -8.12
N LEU A 65 -15.21 0.71 -8.45
CA LEU A 65 -14.34 1.65 -9.15
C LEU A 65 -14.81 1.93 -10.58
N ASP A 66 -15.48 0.95 -11.20
CA ASP A 66 -15.94 1.04 -12.60
C ASP A 66 -17.05 2.07 -12.79
N THR A 67 -17.78 2.40 -11.70
CA THR A 67 -18.85 3.39 -11.72
C THR A 67 -18.38 4.81 -11.43
N LEU A 68 -17.10 4.98 -11.13
CA LEU A 68 -16.51 6.27 -10.77
C LEU A 68 -15.79 6.91 -11.95
N ASP A 69 -15.97 8.21 -12.11
CA ASP A 69 -15.11 9.06 -12.92
C ASP A 69 -13.73 9.26 -12.26
N ASP A 70 -12.81 9.90 -12.94
CA ASP A 70 -11.45 10.13 -12.45
C ASP A 70 -11.42 10.90 -11.13
N ASP A 71 -12.29 11.89 -10.96
CA ASP A 71 -12.42 12.64 -9.72
C ASP A 71 -12.97 11.77 -8.58
N GLY A 72 -13.92 10.90 -8.87
CA GLY A 72 -14.46 9.91 -7.92
C GLY A 72 -13.39 8.93 -7.47
N ARG A 73 -12.63 8.37 -8.40
CA ARG A 73 -11.48 7.49 -8.10
C ARG A 73 -10.42 8.22 -7.28
N ALA A 74 -10.09 9.48 -7.62
CA ALA A 74 -9.14 10.28 -6.86
C ALA A 74 -9.62 10.55 -5.42
N ARG A 75 -10.92 10.85 -5.24
CA ARG A 75 -11.53 11.00 -3.90
C ARG A 75 -11.47 9.71 -3.10
N LEU A 76 -11.80 8.57 -3.73
CA LEU A 76 -11.74 7.26 -3.08
C LEU A 76 -10.30 6.91 -2.64
N ARG A 77 -9.32 7.07 -3.55
CA ARG A 77 -7.90 6.88 -3.22
C ARG A 77 -7.48 7.70 -2.02
N ARG A 78 -7.74 9.01 -2.08
CA ARG A 78 -7.34 9.97 -1.04
C ARG A 78 -7.94 9.64 0.34
N ALA A 79 -9.19 9.15 0.36
CA ALA A 79 -9.89 8.89 1.61
C ALA A 79 -9.64 7.48 2.17
N SER A 80 -9.42 6.49 1.30
CA SER A 80 -9.54 5.08 1.68
C SER A 80 -8.27 4.26 1.46
N LEU A 81 -7.29 4.76 0.74
CA LEU A 81 -6.08 4.01 0.42
C LEU A 81 -4.83 4.60 1.04
N GLY A 82 -3.99 3.75 1.61
CA GLY A 82 -2.61 4.03 1.94
C GLY A 82 -1.67 3.27 1.02
N PHE A 83 -0.58 3.92 0.57
CA PHE A 83 0.43 3.28 -0.28
C PHE A 83 1.78 3.26 0.39
N VAL A 84 2.45 2.11 0.34
CA VAL A 84 3.85 1.92 0.72
C VAL A 84 4.57 1.30 -0.48
N PHE A 85 5.54 2.01 -1.05
CA PHE A 85 6.29 1.60 -2.23
C PHE A 85 7.73 1.20 -1.88
N GLN A 86 8.33 0.38 -2.72
CA GLN A 86 9.74 0.00 -2.63
C GLN A 86 10.68 1.21 -2.72
N ALA A 87 10.39 2.17 -3.59
CA ALA A 87 11.18 3.39 -3.81
C ALA A 87 10.82 4.55 -2.86
N PHE A 88 10.13 4.26 -1.74
CA PHE A 88 9.67 5.20 -0.71
C PHE A 88 8.70 6.29 -1.22
N HIS A 89 8.93 6.87 -2.38
CA HIS A 89 8.18 7.98 -3.01
C HIS A 89 7.92 9.14 -2.03
N VAL A 90 8.91 9.42 -1.18
CA VAL A 90 8.88 10.58 -0.26
C VAL A 90 9.21 11.84 -1.07
N LEU A 91 8.43 12.90 -0.88
CA LEU A 91 8.59 14.15 -1.62
C LEU A 91 9.82 14.91 -1.10
N PRO A 92 10.86 15.15 -1.94
CA PRO A 92 12.17 15.60 -1.47
C PRO A 92 12.19 17.04 -0.94
N HIS A 93 11.21 17.86 -1.35
CA HIS A 93 11.11 19.28 -0.97
C HIS A 93 10.20 19.52 0.25
N LEU A 94 9.55 18.49 0.76
CA LEU A 94 8.76 18.53 1.97
C LEU A 94 9.56 17.95 3.13
N THR A 95 9.41 18.52 4.31
CA THR A 95 9.94 17.94 5.56
C THR A 95 9.31 16.58 5.84
N VAL A 96 9.89 15.83 6.77
CA VAL A 96 9.33 14.55 7.23
C VAL A 96 7.91 14.71 7.76
N ALA A 97 7.64 15.71 8.59
CA ALA A 97 6.30 15.97 9.11
C ALA A 97 5.30 16.36 8.01
N GLU A 98 5.72 17.16 7.03
CA GLU A 98 4.88 17.53 5.90
C GLU A 98 4.58 16.34 4.98
N ASN A 99 5.56 15.46 4.74
CA ASN A 99 5.34 14.21 4.00
C ASN A 99 4.30 13.33 4.70
N VAL A 100 4.44 13.11 6.01
CA VAL A 100 3.49 12.30 6.79
C VAL A 100 2.11 12.96 6.82
N GLY A 101 2.03 14.29 7.01
CA GLY A 101 0.77 15.04 7.09
C GLY A 101 0.06 15.25 5.74
N LEU A 102 0.71 14.94 4.61
CA LEU A 102 0.18 15.21 3.28
C LEU A 102 -1.21 14.61 3.02
N PRO A 103 -1.49 13.33 3.34
CA PRO A 103 -2.83 12.76 3.15
C PRO A 103 -3.92 13.51 3.93
N LEU A 104 -3.63 13.96 5.15
CA LEU A 104 -4.56 14.76 5.94
C LEU A 104 -4.86 16.10 5.25
N ARG A 105 -3.82 16.79 4.77
CA ARG A 105 -3.97 18.07 4.04
C ARG A 105 -4.81 17.89 2.76
N LEU A 106 -4.62 16.80 2.02
CA LEU A 106 -5.42 16.47 0.84
C LEU A 106 -6.90 16.22 1.17
N LEU A 107 -7.19 15.81 2.41
CA LEU A 107 -8.56 15.66 2.94
C LEU A 107 -9.10 16.95 3.57
N GLY A 108 -8.36 18.08 3.49
CA GLY A 108 -8.74 19.33 4.15
C GLY A 108 -8.61 19.28 5.69
N ARG A 109 -7.86 18.31 6.23
CA ARG A 109 -7.64 18.11 7.66
C ARG A 109 -6.25 18.60 8.07
N HIS A 110 -6.15 19.23 9.22
CA HIS A 110 -4.90 19.65 9.84
C HIS A 110 -4.83 19.05 11.24
N ASP A 111 -3.92 18.10 11.46
CA ASP A 111 -3.76 17.41 12.75
C ASP A 111 -2.27 17.17 13.00
N GLU A 112 -1.58 18.19 13.45
CA GLU A 112 -0.15 18.13 13.76
C GLU A 112 0.14 17.21 14.95
N ALA A 113 -0.78 17.14 15.92
CA ALA A 113 -0.62 16.26 17.07
C ALA A 113 -0.60 14.77 16.63
N ARG A 114 -1.49 14.40 15.70
CA ARG A 114 -1.51 13.05 15.12
C ARG A 114 -0.25 12.76 14.31
N VAL A 115 0.22 13.71 13.49
CA VAL A 115 1.47 13.56 12.74
C VAL A 115 2.64 13.32 13.71
N GLN A 116 2.75 14.11 14.77
CA GLN A 116 3.83 13.95 15.75
C GLN A 116 3.73 12.64 16.51
N ALA A 117 2.54 12.26 17.00
CA ALA A 117 2.34 10.98 17.67
C ALA A 117 2.70 9.78 16.77
N LEU A 118 2.40 9.88 15.49
CA LEU A 118 2.74 8.83 14.54
C LEU A 118 4.24 8.80 14.23
N LEU A 119 4.90 9.94 14.12
CA LEU A 119 6.36 10.01 13.99
C LEU A 119 7.07 9.37 15.19
N ASP A 120 6.56 9.61 16.40
CA ASP A 120 7.10 8.98 17.62
C ASP A 120 6.88 7.44 17.57
N ALA A 121 5.68 7.01 17.19
CA ALA A 121 5.32 5.59 17.09
C ALA A 121 6.17 4.82 16.06
N VAL A 122 6.58 5.48 14.95
CA VAL A 122 7.46 4.86 13.96
C VAL A 122 8.96 5.08 14.25
N GLY A 123 9.30 5.62 15.43
CA GLY A 123 10.67 5.86 15.86
C GLY A 123 11.39 6.95 15.05
N LEU A 124 10.66 7.97 14.64
CA LEU A 124 11.15 9.18 13.97
C LEU A 124 10.92 10.46 14.79
N GLY A 125 10.68 10.31 16.10
CA GLY A 125 10.52 11.43 17.02
C GLY A 125 11.71 12.41 16.92
N GLY A 126 11.42 13.71 16.91
CA GLY A 126 12.42 14.75 16.75
C GLY A 126 12.99 14.94 15.33
N LEU A 127 12.60 14.11 14.34
CA LEU A 127 13.06 14.23 12.96
C LEU A 127 12.08 14.96 12.05
N GLY A 128 10.93 15.42 12.56
CA GLY A 128 9.85 16.02 11.78
C GLY A 128 10.26 17.19 10.89
N ALA A 129 11.20 18.03 11.34
CA ALA A 129 11.69 19.19 10.57
C ALA A 129 12.79 18.85 9.53
N ARG A 130 13.30 17.60 9.49
CA ARG A 130 14.31 17.21 8.53
C ARG A 130 13.76 17.05 7.13
N LEU A 131 14.63 17.23 6.13
CA LEU A 131 14.34 16.87 4.74
C LEU A 131 14.70 15.40 4.47
N PRO A 132 14.04 14.74 3.50
CA PRO A 132 14.31 13.36 3.13
C PRO A 132 15.77 13.03 2.84
N ALA A 133 16.51 13.94 2.22
CA ALA A 133 17.94 13.77 1.93
C ALA A 133 18.84 13.60 3.18
N GLN A 134 18.31 13.88 4.37
CA GLN A 134 19.01 13.76 5.65
C GLN A 134 18.70 12.43 6.38
N LEU A 135 17.93 11.53 5.74
CA LEU A 135 17.49 10.28 6.33
C LEU A 135 18.14 9.06 5.66
N SER A 136 18.29 7.98 6.44
CA SER A 136 18.64 6.67 5.90
C SER A 136 17.47 6.02 5.14
N GLY A 137 17.74 5.01 4.30
CA GLY A 137 16.70 4.27 3.59
C GLY A 137 15.62 3.68 4.52
N GLY A 138 16.03 3.08 5.65
CA GLY A 138 15.08 2.58 6.64
C GLY A 138 14.26 3.68 7.32
N GLN A 139 14.82 4.89 7.50
CA GLN A 139 14.07 6.04 7.99
C GLN A 139 13.07 6.53 6.94
N LEU A 140 13.47 6.61 5.67
CA LEU A 140 12.58 6.97 4.56
C LEU A 140 11.40 6.00 4.44
N GLN A 141 11.65 4.70 4.59
CA GLN A 141 10.57 3.71 4.57
C GLN A 141 9.60 3.89 5.74
N ARG A 142 10.09 4.22 6.93
CA ARG A 142 9.23 4.53 8.08
C ARG A 142 8.41 5.80 7.87
N VAL A 143 8.95 6.81 7.19
CA VAL A 143 8.17 7.98 6.72
C VAL A 143 7.07 7.56 5.77
N ALA A 144 7.36 6.69 4.79
CA ALA A 144 6.38 6.20 3.83
C ALA A 144 5.24 5.41 4.52
N ILE A 145 5.57 4.56 5.51
CA ILE A 145 4.57 3.83 6.31
C ILE A 145 3.71 4.82 7.12
N ALA A 146 4.33 5.76 7.84
CA ALA A 146 3.59 6.76 8.62
C ALA A 146 2.62 7.56 7.72
N ARG A 147 3.10 8.00 6.55
CA ARG A 147 2.26 8.69 5.56
C ARG A 147 1.09 7.83 5.09
N ALA A 148 1.33 6.52 4.86
CA ALA A 148 0.30 5.62 4.39
C ALA A 148 -0.84 5.41 5.39
N VAL A 149 -0.59 5.56 6.71
CA VAL A 149 -1.57 5.24 7.76
C VAL A 149 -2.14 6.47 8.48
N VAL A 150 -1.57 7.67 8.28
CA VAL A 150 -1.91 8.88 9.05
C VAL A 150 -3.39 9.27 8.97
N HIS A 151 -4.02 9.05 7.83
CA HIS A 151 -5.42 9.39 7.55
C HIS A 151 -6.40 8.25 7.85
N GLU A 152 -5.92 7.14 8.47
CA GLU A 152 -6.70 5.93 8.80
C GLU A 152 -7.39 5.32 7.57
N PRO A 153 -6.61 4.89 6.56
CA PRO A 153 -7.19 4.31 5.36
C PRO A 153 -7.91 3.00 5.67
N LEU A 154 -8.80 2.60 4.78
CA LEU A 154 -9.46 1.29 4.85
C LEU A 154 -8.55 0.18 4.35
N LEU A 155 -7.72 0.47 3.34
CA LEU A 155 -6.83 -0.50 2.70
C LEU A 155 -5.43 0.08 2.53
N ILE A 156 -4.44 -0.70 2.90
CA ILE A 156 -3.03 -0.41 2.64
C ILE A 156 -2.54 -1.33 1.52
N LEU A 157 -1.98 -0.73 0.48
CA LEU A 157 -1.32 -1.41 -0.62
C LEU A 157 0.19 -1.24 -0.44
N ALA A 158 0.89 -2.33 -0.17
CA ALA A 158 2.34 -2.31 0.04
C ALA A 158 3.04 -3.09 -1.07
N ASP A 159 3.79 -2.39 -1.92
CA ASP A 159 4.53 -2.95 -3.05
C ASP A 159 6.01 -3.07 -2.70
N GLU A 160 6.48 -4.28 -2.43
CA GLU A 160 7.87 -4.60 -2.08
C GLU A 160 8.48 -3.63 -1.02
N PRO A 161 7.80 -3.40 0.12
CA PRO A 161 8.15 -2.31 1.05
C PRO A 161 9.54 -2.44 1.69
N THR A 162 10.21 -3.56 1.48
CA THR A 162 11.54 -3.85 2.06
C THR A 162 12.59 -4.20 1.02
N GLY A 163 12.26 -4.15 -0.27
CA GLY A 163 13.15 -4.60 -1.35
C GLY A 163 14.48 -3.84 -1.45
N ASN A 164 14.56 -2.61 -0.92
CA ASN A 164 15.76 -1.77 -0.96
C ASN A 164 16.48 -1.67 0.41
N LEU A 165 16.15 -2.54 1.37
CA LEU A 165 16.68 -2.49 2.73
C LEU A 165 17.54 -3.72 3.04
N ASP A 166 18.51 -3.56 3.93
CA ASP A 166 19.22 -4.69 4.51
C ASP A 166 18.27 -5.59 5.34
N PRO A 167 18.60 -6.87 5.53
CA PRO A 167 17.69 -7.83 6.16
C PRO A 167 17.20 -7.41 7.56
N GLN A 168 18.08 -6.83 8.40
CA GLN A 168 17.71 -6.42 9.75
C GLN A 168 16.77 -5.23 9.76
N THR A 169 17.01 -4.25 8.88
CA THR A 169 16.13 -3.09 8.71
C THR A 169 14.79 -3.51 8.10
N ALA A 170 14.80 -4.44 7.13
CA ALA A 170 13.61 -4.99 6.51
C ALA A 170 12.68 -5.64 7.53
N GLU A 171 13.22 -6.43 8.45
CA GLU A 171 12.44 -7.09 9.49
C GLU A 171 11.74 -6.08 10.41
N ARG A 172 12.47 -5.06 10.87
CA ARG A 172 11.91 -3.98 11.72
C ARG A 172 10.83 -3.18 11.00
N VAL A 173 11.00 -2.92 9.70
CA VAL A 173 10.03 -2.19 8.88
C VAL A 173 8.75 -3.01 8.66
N LEU A 174 8.87 -4.32 8.44
CA LEU A 174 7.70 -5.21 8.32
C LEU A 174 6.94 -5.32 9.64
N GLU A 175 7.64 -5.44 10.78
CA GLU A 175 7.02 -5.46 12.09
C GLU A 175 6.27 -4.15 12.37
N LEU A 176 6.87 -3.02 12.03
CA LEU A 176 6.23 -1.72 12.14
C LEU A 176 4.98 -1.62 11.27
N LEU A 177 5.07 -2.02 9.99
CA LEU A 177 3.92 -2.03 9.08
C LEU A 177 2.78 -2.88 9.64
N HIS A 178 3.08 -4.11 10.09
CA HIS A 178 2.10 -5.01 10.68
C HIS A 178 1.43 -4.38 11.91
N THR A 179 2.23 -3.78 12.81
CA THR A 179 1.74 -3.11 14.01
C THR A 179 0.81 -1.94 13.67
N GLN A 180 1.19 -1.09 12.71
CA GLN A 180 0.37 0.05 12.30
C GLN A 180 -0.94 -0.39 11.62
N VAL A 181 -0.90 -1.44 10.79
CA VAL A 181 -2.09 -2.05 10.18
C VAL A 181 -3.04 -2.57 11.27
N ALA A 182 -2.53 -3.32 12.24
CA ALA A 182 -3.33 -3.86 13.34
C ALA A 182 -3.97 -2.74 14.19
N GLN A 183 -3.24 -1.66 14.47
CA GLN A 183 -3.74 -0.53 15.25
C GLN A 183 -4.84 0.27 14.55
N THR A 184 -4.75 0.42 13.21
CA THR A 184 -5.74 1.16 12.42
C THR A 184 -6.96 0.31 12.04
N GLY A 185 -6.86 -1.03 12.14
CA GLY A 185 -7.88 -1.95 11.65
C GLY A 185 -8.05 -1.93 10.12
N ALA A 186 -7.08 -1.38 9.39
CA ALA A 186 -7.04 -1.40 7.95
C ALA A 186 -6.83 -2.83 7.43
N ALA A 187 -7.30 -3.15 6.22
CA ALA A 187 -6.79 -4.30 5.50
C ALA A 187 -5.42 -3.98 4.89
N CYS A 188 -4.58 -4.98 4.70
CA CYS A 188 -3.30 -4.81 4.01
C CYS A 188 -3.09 -5.89 2.95
N LEU A 189 -2.79 -5.46 1.72
CA LEU A 189 -2.28 -6.33 0.67
C LEU A 189 -0.78 -6.04 0.48
N LEU A 190 0.04 -6.96 0.98
CA LEU A 190 1.49 -6.92 0.87
C LEU A 190 1.93 -7.70 -0.37
N VAL A 191 2.41 -7.01 -1.37
CA VAL A 191 3.08 -7.62 -2.52
C VAL A 191 4.56 -7.79 -2.20
N THR A 192 5.08 -9.01 -2.32
CA THR A 192 6.49 -9.29 -2.05
C THR A 192 6.97 -10.56 -2.74
N HIS A 193 8.28 -10.67 -2.92
CA HIS A 193 8.96 -11.92 -3.29
C HIS A 193 9.65 -12.59 -2.09
N SER A 194 9.65 -11.92 -0.92
CA SER A 194 10.26 -12.42 0.31
C SER A 194 9.34 -13.39 1.04
N ALA A 195 9.76 -14.66 1.15
CA ALA A 195 9.05 -15.66 1.95
C ALA A 195 8.98 -15.26 3.44
N ALA A 196 10.01 -14.60 3.97
CA ALA A 196 10.04 -14.11 5.35
C ALA A 196 9.00 -13.00 5.58
N ALA A 197 8.80 -12.11 4.60
CA ALA A 197 7.75 -11.09 4.67
C ALA A 197 6.35 -11.72 4.57
N ALA A 198 6.17 -12.69 3.67
CA ALA A 198 4.91 -13.40 3.48
C ALA A 198 4.50 -14.23 4.72
N ALA A 199 5.47 -14.80 5.45
CA ALA A 199 5.20 -15.59 6.66
C ALA A 199 4.56 -14.79 7.81
N ARG A 200 4.54 -13.46 7.73
CA ARG A 200 3.85 -12.58 8.70
C ARG A 200 2.37 -12.35 8.36
N ALA A 201 1.94 -12.76 7.17
CA ALA A 201 0.57 -12.60 6.72
C ALA A 201 -0.35 -13.71 7.29
N GLN A 202 -1.61 -13.38 7.47
CA GLN A 202 -2.65 -14.33 7.87
C GLN A 202 -3.01 -15.28 6.72
N ARG A 203 -2.86 -14.80 5.48
CA ARG A 203 -3.04 -15.59 4.25
C ARG A 203 -1.93 -15.26 3.26
N VAL A 204 -1.47 -16.29 2.59
CA VAL A 204 -0.49 -16.14 1.51
C VAL A 204 -1.14 -16.58 0.20
N LEU A 205 -1.08 -15.71 -0.77
CA LEU A 205 -1.61 -15.91 -2.11
C LEU A 205 -0.48 -15.83 -3.12
N ARG A 206 -0.64 -16.47 -4.26
CA ARG A 206 0.32 -16.39 -5.36
C ARG A 206 -0.37 -15.92 -6.63
N LEU A 207 0.13 -14.81 -7.18
CA LEU A 207 -0.27 -14.35 -8.51
C LEU A 207 0.46 -15.16 -9.57
N THR A 208 -0.30 -15.68 -10.52
CA THR A 208 0.18 -16.38 -11.72
C THR A 208 -0.43 -15.72 -12.96
N ALA A 209 0.03 -16.08 -14.14
CA ALA A 209 -0.55 -15.58 -15.39
C ALA A 209 -2.04 -15.96 -15.57
N SER A 210 -2.49 -17.03 -14.90
CA SER A 210 -3.86 -17.56 -14.99
C SER A 210 -4.74 -17.21 -13.78
N GLY A 211 -4.32 -16.31 -12.92
CA GLY A 211 -5.08 -15.89 -11.74
C GLY A 211 -4.34 -16.04 -10.42
N ILE A 212 -5.08 -15.97 -9.33
CA ILE A 212 -4.56 -16.14 -7.95
C ILE A 212 -4.81 -17.57 -7.48
N VAL A 213 -3.80 -18.17 -6.85
CA VAL A 213 -3.89 -19.44 -6.15
C VAL A 213 -3.51 -19.25 -4.67
N GLU A 214 -4.07 -20.07 -3.78
CA GLU A 214 -3.62 -20.11 -2.38
C GLU A 214 -2.21 -20.70 -2.32
N GLY A 215 -1.33 -20.08 -1.53
CA GLY A 215 0.08 -20.43 -1.42
C GLY A 215 0.41 -21.30 -0.22
#